data_f6a83a7545057b738467565328ad8b5c
#
_entry.id   f6a83a7545057b738467565328ad8b5c
#
_cell.length_a   1.000
_cell.length_b   1.000
_cell.length_c   1.000
_cell.angle_alpha   90.00
_cell.angle_beta   90.00
_cell.angle_gamma   90.00
#
_symmetry.space_group_name_H-M   'P 1'
#
loop_
_entity.id
_entity.type
_entity.pdbx_description
1 polymer ?
#
loop_
_entity_poly.entity_id
_entity_poly.type
_entity_poly.pdbx_seq_one_letter_code
_entity_poly.pdbx_strand_id
1 'polypeptide(L)'
;RSYSVTGVQTCALPISGGILGTFHHLYFTGTPTAVLALGATFSALEVVPLVFMGYEAWENLKISKSSEWIKAYKWPIYSFISVAFWNLVGAGIFGFLINPPIALYYMQGLNTTPVHGHTALFGVYGMLGIGLMLFVLRDMNKDREWNDRWVKFGFWAINIGLAAMVLISVLPVGLAQTVASVEHGLWYARSAEFMQQSHILTFKWLRVVGDTLFAAGTVALVWFIFGLSRGWSYKKAS
;
A
#
# COMPACT_ATOMS: atom_id res chain seq x y z
N ARG A 1 -7.49 -9.83 -30.21
CA ARG A 1 -6.73 -8.57 -30.26
C ARG A 1 -5.85 -8.43 -29.04
N SER A 2 -4.60 -8.70 -29.27
CA SER A 2 -3.34 -8.34 -28.61
C SER A 2 -3.25 -8.47 -27.07
N TYR A 3 -3.50 -9.64 -26.52
CA TYR A 3 -3.00 -10.04 -25.19
C TYR A 3 -1.46 -9.93 -25.07
N SER A 4 -0.74 -10.03 -26.19
CA SER A 4 0.72 -9.95 -26.22
C SER A 4 1.29 -8.55 -25.96
N VAL A 5 0.64 -7.50 -26.42
CA VAL A 5 1.10 -6.11 -26.20
C VAL A 5 0.89 -5.71 -24.74
N THR A 6 -0.26 -6.07 -24.15
CA THR A 6 -0.57 -5.79 -22.75
C THR A 6 0.37 -6.56 -21.81
N GLY A 7 0.69 -7.82 -22.11
CA GLY A 7 1.63 -8.63 -21.33
C GLY A 7 3.06 -8.05 -21.31
N VAL A 8 3.57 -7.56 -22.44
CA VAL A 8 4.88 -6.91 -22.51
C VAL A 8 4.90 -5.58 -21.75
N GLN A 9 3.86 -4.76 -21.89
CA GLN A 9 3.77 -3.47 -21.19
C GLN A 9 3.61 -3.62 -19.68
N THR A 10 2.82 -4.61 -19.23
CA THR A 10 2.60 -4.84 -17.80
C THR A 10 3.78 -5.51 -17.10
N CYS A 11 4.64 -6.21 -17.80
CA CYS A 11 5.82 -6.86 -17.23
C CYS A 11 7.12 -6.10 -17.50
N ALA A 12 7.38 -5.67 -18.73
CA ALA A 12 8.67 -5.07 -19.10
C ALA A 12 8.85 -3.65 -18.52
N LEU A 13 7.80 -2.82 -18.54
CA LEU A 13 7.90 -1.45 -18.02
C LEU A 13 8.10 -1.38 -16.48
N PRO A 14 7.34 -2.12 -15.64
CA PRO A 14 7.62 -2.17 -14.21
C PRO A 14 8.99 -2.75 -13.88
N ILE A 15 9.45 -3.78 -14.60
CA ILE A 15 10.75 -4.40 -14.34
C ILE A 15 11.88 -3.43 -14.68
N SER A 16 11.85 -2.81 -15.87
CA SER A 16 12.89 -1.87 -16.30
C SER A 16 12.85 -0.57 -15.47
N GLY A 17 11.64 -0.05 -15.19
CA GLY A 17 11.44 1.09 -14.30
C GLY A 17 11.95 0.82 -12.90
N GLY A 18 11.64 -0.35 -12.32
CA GLY A 18 12.09 -0.77 -10.99
C GLY A 18 13.60 -0.88 -10.87
N ILE A 19 14.27 -1.50 -11.85
CA ILE A 19 15.75 -1.62 -11.83
C ILE A 19 16.41 -0.24 -11.86
N LEU A 20 16.05 0.60 -12.82
CA LEU A 20 16.63 1.94 -12.96
C LEU A 20 16.12 2.89 -11.87
N GLY A 21 14.85 2.78 -11.49
CA GLY A 21 14.22 3.56 -10.44
C GLY A 21 14.86 3.36 -9.06
N THR A 22 15.41 2.18 -8.78
CA THR A 22 16.07 1.88 -7.49
C THR A 22 17.17 2.87 -7.11
N PHE A 23 17.81 3.53 -8.06
CA PHE A 23 18.89 4.47 -7.80
C PHE A 23 18.46 5.68 -6.95
N HIS A 24 17.18 6.06 -6.88
CA HIS A 24 16.73 7.14 -6.00
C HIS A 24 16.87 6.79 -4.50
N HIS A 25 16.99 5.51 -4.14
CA HIS A 25 17.27 5.08 -2.75
C HIS A 25 18.70 5.40 -2.30
N LEU A 26 19.60 5.73 -3.24
CA LEU A 26 20.99 6.04 -2.96
C LEU A 26 21.21 7.51 -2.59
N TYR A 27 20.18 8.28 -2.24
CA TYR A 27 20.22 9.73 -2.02
C TYR A 27 21.30 10.16 -1.00
N PHE A 28 21.47 9.43 0.09
CA PHE A 28 22.42 9.77 1.15
C PHE A 28 23.76 9.00 1.06
N THR A 29 24.04 8.34 -0.06
CA THR A 29 25.24 7.49 -0.20
C THR A 29 26.41 8.20 -0.88
N GLY A 30 26.24 9.47 -1.30
CA GLY A 30 27.28 10.22 -2.00
C GLY A 30 27.42 9.87 -3.48
N THR A 31 26.47 9.20 -4.07
CA THR A 31 26.43 8.93 -5.52
C THR A 31 26.28 10.22 -6.34
N PRO A 32 26.77 10.25 -7.61
CA PRO A 32 26.62 11.41 -8.48
C PRO A 32 25.14 11.79 -8.64
N THR A 33 24.84 13.10 -8.65
CA THR A 33 23.49 13.65 -8.76
C THR A 33 22.73 13.15 -9.99
N ALA A 34 23.44 12.91 -11.11
CA ALA A 34 22.85 12.37 -12.32
C ALA A 34 22.25 10.96 -12.11
N VAL A 35 22.87 10.11 -11.31
CA VAL A 35 22.39 8.76 -10.97
C VAL A 35 21.09 8.86 -10.19
N LEU A 36 21.02 9.76 -9.21
CA LEU A 36 19.83 10.02 -8.40
C LEU A 36 18.68 10.58 -9.25
N ALA A 37 18.99 11.55 -10.11
CA ALA A 37 17.99 12.17 -10.99
C ALA A 37 17.40 11.17 -11.99
N LEU A 38 18.23 10.31 -12.58
CA LEU A 38 17.76 9.23 -13.46
C LEU A 38 16.89 8.26 -12.69
N GLY A 39 17.33 7.78 -11.53
CA GLY A 39 16.55 6.88 -10.69
C GLY A 39 15.19 7.46 -10.29
N ALA A 40 15.18 8.73 -9.87
CA ALA A 40 13.95 9.45 -9.51
C ALA A 40 12.98 9.57 -10.69
N THR A 41 13.51 9.87 -11.89
CA THR A 41 12.71 9.99 -13.11
C THR A 41 12.09 8.66 -13.50
N PHE A 42 12.87 7.57 -13.52
CA PHE A 42 12.35 6.25 -13.86
C PHE A 42 11.33 5.75 -12.83
N SER A 43 11.57 6.00 -11.54
CA SER A 43 10.61 5.64 -10.50
C SER A 43 9.29 6.44 -10.64
N ALA A 44 9.36 7.73 -10.96
CA ALA A 44 8.15 8.51 -11.21
C ALA A 44 7.34 7.99 -12.43
N LEU A 45 8.02 7.50 -13.47
CA LEU A 45 7.37 6.95 -14.66
C LEU A 45 6.66 5.61 -14.41
N GLU A 46 6.94 4.93 -13.30
CA GLU A 46 6.22 3.70 -12.92
C GLU A 46 4.72 3.92 -12.67
N VAL A 47 4.27 5.14 -12.47
CA VAL A 47 2.84 5.46 -12.39
C VAL A 47 2.08 5.05 -13.66
N VAL A 48 2.73 5.11 -14.82
CA VAL A 48 2.10 4.80 -16.12
C VAL A 48 1.64 3.32 -16.21
N PRO A 49 2.51 2.32 -16.02
CA PRO A 49 2.07 0.91 -16.00
C PRO A 49 1.08 0.62 -14.86
N LEU A 50 1.18 1.30 -13.72
CA LEU A 50 0.25 1.10 -12.60
C LEU A 50 -1.16 1.57 -12.94
N VAL A 51 -1.32 2.68 -13.68
CA VAL A 51 -2.62 3.15 -14.16
C VAL A 51 -3.24 2.13 -15.14
N PHE A 52 -2.45 1.58 -16.06
CA PHE A 52 -2.93 0.57 -16.99
C PHE A 52 -3.37 -0.72 -16.27
N MET A 53 -2.59 -1.21 -15.30
CA MET A 53 -2.97 -2.37 -14.48
C MET A 53 -4.25 -2.11 -13.67
N GLY A 54 -4.40 -0.91 -13.11
CA GLY A 54 -5.62 -0.49 -12.40
C GLY A 54 -6.85 -0.49 -13.32
N TYR A 55 -6.70 0.02 -14.53
CA TYR A 55 -7.75 0.01 -15.54
C TYR A 55 -8.14 -1.43 -15.95
N GLU A 56 -7.16 -2.29 -16.21
CA GLU A 56 -7.41 -3.69 -16.57
C GLU A 56 -8.09 -4.47 -15.44
N ALA A 57 -7.67 -4.25 -14.19
CA ALA A 57 -8.33 -4.82 -13.01
C ALA A 57 -9.80 -4.35 -12.89
N TRP A 58 -10.07 -3.08 -13.17
CA TRP A 58 -11.42 -2.51 -13.19
C TRP A 58 -12.31 -3.16 -14.25
N GLU A 59 -11.83 -3.33 -15.48
CA GLU A 59 -12.57 -4.00 -16.55
C GLU A 59 -12.85 -5.47 -16.21
N ASN A 60 -11.87 -6.18 -15.68
CA ASN A 60 -12.05 -7.57 -15.25
C ASN A 60 -13.10 -7.72 -14.14
N LEU A 61 -13.17 -6.77 -13.20
CA LEU A 61 -14.20 -6.76 -12.15
C LEU A 61 -15.60 -6.61 -12.70
N LYS A 62 -15.81 -5.82 -13.76
CA LYS A 62 -17.12 -5.66 -14.41
C LYS A 62 -17.62 -6.98 -15.01
N ILE A 63 -16.73 -7.75 -15.65
CA ILE A 63 -17.06 -9.01 -16.30
C ILE A 63 -17.34 -10.12 -15.28
N SER A 64 -16.66 -10.10 -14.13
CA SER A 64 -16.65 -11.19 -13.15
C SER A 64 -17.85 -11.20 -12.18
N LYS A 65 -18.68 -10.17 -12.12
CA LYS A 65 -19.69 -9.94 -11.06
C LYS A 65 -20.78 -11.03 -10.90
N SER A 66 -20.96 -11.91 -11.85
CA SER A 66 -22.08 -12.89 -11.89
C SER A 66 -21.70 -14.33 -11.53
N SER A 67 -20.43 -14.63 -11.23
CA SER A 67 -19.98 -16.01 -11.01
C SER A 67 -20.17 -16.48 -9.57
N GLU A 68 -20.75 -17.68 -9.37
CA GLU A 68 -20.87 -18.36 -8.07
C GLU A 68 -19.50 -18.55 -7.38
N TRP A 69 -18.45 -18.76 -8.17
CA TRP A 69 -17.07 -18.86 -7.68
C TRP A 69 -16.64 -17.60 -6.92
N ILE A 70 -17.03 -16.41 -7.37
CA ILE A 70 -16.69 -15.14 -6.72
C ILE A 70 -17.30 -15.05 -5.31
N LYS A 71 -18.52 -15.57 -5.13
CA LYS A 71 -19.13 -15.59 -3.79
C LYS A 71 -18.34 -16.44 -2.80
N ALA A 72 -17.87 -17.60 -3.26
CA ALA A 72 -17.09 -18.52 -2.43
C ALA A 72 -15.70 -17.93 -2.05
N TYR A 73 -15.05 -17.20 -2.97
CA TYR A 73 -13.71 -16.61 -2.79
C TYR A 73 -13.73 -15.11 -2.50
N LYS A 74 -14.81 -14.60 -1.96
CA LYS A 74 -15.07 -13.17 -1.71
C LYS A 74 -13.89 -12.47 -1.00
N TRP A 75 -13.37 -13.02 0.10
CA TRP A 75 -12.34 -12.37 0.90
C TRP A 75 -10.95 -12.38 0.25
N PRO A 76 -10.48 -13.47 -0.37
CA PRO A 76 -9.33 -13.43 -1.25
C PRO A 76 -9.45 -12.37 -2.34
N ILE A 77 -10.59 -12.32 -3.06
CA ILE A 77 -10.83 -11.36 -4.12
C ILE A 77 -10.82 -9.92 -3.60
N TYR A 78 -11.45 -9.63 -2.47
CA TYR A 78 -11.41 -8.30 -1.85
C TYR A 78 -9.99 -7.91 -1.45
N SER A 79 -9.17 -8.85 -0.99
CA SER A 79 -7.76 -8.60 -0.70
C SER A 79 -6.99 -8.22 -1.97
N PHE A 80 -7.22 -8.90 -3.10
CA PHE A 80 -6.61 -8.54 -4.39
C PHE A 80 -7.11 -7.19 -4.94
N ILE A 81 -8.39 -6.85 -4.72
CA ILE A 81 -8.92 -5.50 -5.02
C ILE A 81 -8.20 -4.45 -4.17
N SER A 82 -8.00 -4.73 -2.89
CA SER A 82 -7.23 -3.86 -1.99
C SER A 82 -5.78 -3.69 -2.46
N VAL A 83 -5.14 -4.77 -2.95
CA VAL A 83 -3.81 -4.69 -3.58
C VAL A 83 -3.83 -3.71 -4.76
N ALA A 84 -4.80 -3.83 -5.67
CA ALA A 84 -4.92 -2.94 -6.82
C ALA A 84 -5.15 -1.48 -6.40
N PHE A 85 -5.98 -1.25 -5.39
CA PHE A 85 -6.22 0.08 -4.83
C PHE A 85 -4.94 0.69 -4.24
N TRP A 86 -4.25 -0.03 -3.35
CA TRP A 86 -3.03 0.46 -2.73
C TRP A 86 -1.87 0.57 -3.72
N ASN A 87 -1.84 -0.26 -4.75
CA ASN A 87 -0.87 -0.14 -5.82
C ASN A 87 -1.05 1.17 -6.59
N LEU A 88 -2.30 1.52 -6.93
CA LEU A 88 -2.59 2.79 -7.59
C LEU A 88 -2.32 3.99 -6.67
N VAL A 89 -2.84 3.98 -5.45
CA VAL A 89 -2.74 5.11 -4.53
C VAL A 89 -1.36 5.19 -3.89
N GLY A 90 -0.87 4.08 -3.34
CA GLY A 90 0.36 4.03 -2.56
C GLY A 90 1.61 4.04 -3.42
N ALA A 91 1.73 3.08 -4.32
CA ALA A 91 2.87 2.99 -5.21
C ALA A 91 2.79 4.01 -6.36
N GLY A 92 1.62 4.15 -6.99
CA GLY A 92 1.42 5.07 -8.11
C GLY A 92 1.40 6.54 -7.68
N ILE A 93 0.31 6.98 -7.06
CA ILE A 93 0.11 8.41 -6.77
C ILE A 93 1.13 8.94 -5.77
N PHE A 94 1.27 8.32 -4.59
CA PHE A 94 2.23 8.79 -3.59
C PHE A 94 3.68 8.61 -4.04
N GLY A 95 4.00 7.53 -4.75
CA GLY A 95 5.31 7.33 -5.36
C GLY A 95 5.63 8.42 -6.39
N PHE A 96 4.68 8.70 -7.29
CA PHE A 96 4.84 9.78 -8.27
C PHE A 96 5.03 11.15 -7.61
N LEU A 97 4.32 11.45 -6.52
CA LEU A 97 4.42 12.76 -5.86
C LEU A 97 5.78 13.02 -5.21
N ILE A 98 6.49 11.98 -4.77
CA ILE A 98 7.78 12.13 -4.05
C ILE A 98 9.01 11.85 -4.92
N ASN A 99 8.86 11.21 -6.07
CA ASN A 99 9.99 10.70 -6.86
C ASN A 99 10.51 11.62 -7.98
N PRO A 100 9.76 12.59 -8.57
CA PRO A 100 10.40 13.52 -9.50
C PRO A 100 11.64 14.17 -8.87
N PRO A 101 12.73 14.38 -9.61
CA PRO A 101 14.02 14.84 -9.06
C PRO A 101 13.92 16.07 -8.15
N ILE A 102 13.08 17.03 -8.50
CA ILE A 102 12.86 18.23 -7.67
C ILE A 102 12.10 17.92 -6.38
N ALA A 103 11.09 17.03 -6.43
CA ALA A 103 10.37 16.60 -5.23
C ALA A 103 11.29 15.79 -4.32
N LEU A 104 12.03 14.85 -4.89
CA LEU A 104 13.00 14.03 -4.15
C LEU A 104 14.03 14.89 -3.41
N TYR A 105 14.54 15.95 -4.03
CA TYR A 105 15.51 16.85 -3.41
C TYR A 105 15.02 17.44 -2.08
N TYR A 106 13.74 17.83 -2.00
CA TYR A 106 13.15 18.44 -0.81
C TYR A 106 12.50 17.45 0.16
N MET A 107 12.09 16.26 -0.33
CA MET A 107 11.21 15.35 0.40
C MET A 107 11.89 14.06 0.88
N GLN A 108 13.09 13.75 0.37
CA GLN A 108 13.76 12.49 0.70
C GLN A 108 14.05 12.37 2.20
N GLY A 109 13.60 11.26 2.79
CA GLY A 109 13.79 10.99 4.23
C GLY A 109 12.90 11.81 5.15
N LEU A 110 11.88 12.52 4.63
CA LEU A 110 10.78 13.12 5.39
C LEU A 110 9.62 12.14 5.52
N ASN A 111 8.59 12.48 6.30
CA ASN A 111 7.43 11.59 6.49
C ASN A 111 6.59 11.37 5.22
N THR A 112 6.79 12.11 4.15
CA THR A 112 6.26 11.79 2.81
C THR A 112 6.78 10.47 2.28
N THR A 113 8.03 10.09 2.57
CA THR A 113 8.59 8.77 2.22
C THR A 113 7.88 7.61 2.93
N PRO A 114 7.66 7.62 4.26
CA PRO A 114 6.81 6.64 4.94
C PRO A 114 5.35 6.58 4.45
N VAL A 115 4.75 7.70 3.97
CA VAL A 115 3.43 7.65 3.32
C VAL A 115 3.44 6.66 2.17
N HIS A 116 4.36 6.85 1.23
CA HIS A 116 4.56 5.93 0.12
C HIS A 116 4.96 4.54 0.61
N GLY A 117 5.93 4.44 1.51
CA GLY A 117 6.44 3.16 2.00
C GLY A 117 5.37 2.29 2.65
N HIS A 118 4.56 2.81 3.59
CA HIS A 118 3.51 2.02 4.25
C HIS A 118 2.41 1.60 3.28
N THR A 119 1.99 2.49 2.40
CA THR A 119 0.90 2.20 1.44
C THR A 119 1.36 1.26 0.32
N ALA A 120 2.60 1.38 -0.15
CA ALA A 120 3.15 0.50 -1.17
C ALA A 120 3.58 -0.86 -0.58
N LEU A 121 4.33 -0.88 0.54
CA LEU A 121 4.84 -2.14 1.09
C LEU A 121 3.73 -2.97 1.74
N PHE A 122 2.99 -2.40 2.71
CA PHE A 122 1.94 -3.18 3.35
C PHE A 122 0.67 -3.21 2.51
N GLY A 123 0.24 -2.08 1.97
CA GLY A 123 -0.99 -2.01 1.17
C GLY A 123 -0.94 -2.93 -0.07
N VAL A 124 0.21 -3.09 -0.69
CA VAL A 124 0.38 -4.01 -1.83
C VAL A 124 0.85 -5.38 -1.35
N TYR A 125 2.08 -5.51 -0.87
CA TYR A 125 2.66 -6.82 -0.58
C TYR A 125 2.05 -7.49 0.64
N GLY A 126 1.71 -6.74 1.69
CA GLY A 126 1.01 -7.28 2.86
C GLY A 126 -0.38 -7.78 2.50
N MET A 127 -1.17 -6.99 1.76
CA MET A 127 -2.51 -7.41 1.31
C MET A 127 -2.46 -8.54 0.28
N LEU A 128 -1.41 -8.58 -0.58
CA LEU A 128 -1.18 -9.71 -1.49
C LEU A 128 -0.93 -11.00 -0.72
N GLY A 129 -0.05 -10.96 0.29
CA GLY A 129 0.22 -12.11 1.15
C GLY A 129 -1.04 -12.61 1.87
N ILE A 130 -1.85 -11.69 2.43
CA ILE A 130 -3.14 -12.01 3.05
C ILE A 130 -4.10 -12.62 2.02
N GLY A 131 -4.20 -12.04 0.82
CA GLY A 131 -5.06 -12.53 -0.24
C GLY A 131 -4.72 -13.94 -0.69
N LEU A 132 -3.43 -14.21 -0.92
CA LEU A 132 -2.92 -15.54 -1.29
C LEU A 132 -3.17 -16.56 -0.18
N MET A 133 -2.88 -16.21 1.07
CA MET A 133 -3.13 -17.07 2.22
C MET A 133 -4.62 -17.41 2.35
N LEU A 134 -5.49 -16.42 2.27
CA LEU A 134 -6.94 -16.65 2.32
C LEU A 134 -7.44 -17.47 1.14
N PHE A 135 -6.85 -17.30 -0.05
CA PHE A 135 -7.17 -18.08 -1.24
C PHE A 135 -6.86 -19.55 -1.03
N VAL A 136 -5.65 -19.88 -0.57
CA VAL A 136 -5.23 -21.25 -0.27
C VAL A 136 -6.08 -21.86 0.85
N LEU A 137 -6.31 -21.13 1.94
CA LEU A 137 -7.16 -21.60 3.03
C LEU A 137 -8.60 -21.86 2.58
N ARG A 138 -9.13 -21.07 1.64
CA ARG A 138 -10.46 -21.28 1.07
C ARG A 138 -10.50 -22.52 0.20
N ASP A 139 -9.48 -22.75 -0.62
CA ASP A 139 -9.42 -23.94 -1.48
C ASP A 139 -9.30 -25.24 -0.68
N MET A 140 -8.46 -25.24 0.37
CA MET A 140 -8.31 -26.37 1.28
C MET A 140 -9.59 -26.70 2.06
N ASN A 141 -10.53 -25.75 2.19
CA ASN A 141 -11.75 -25.86 2.97
C ASN A 141 -13.01 -25.52 2.16
N LYS A 142 -13.00 -25.82 0.86
CA LYS A 142 -14.07 -25.43 -0.08
C LYS A 142 -15.44 -26.00 0.27
N ASP A 143 -15.49 -27.14 0.92
CA ASP A 143 -16.72 -27.85 1.29
C ASP A 143 -17.40 -27.28 2.55
N ARG A 144 -16.79 -26.33 3.23
CA ARG A 144 -17.30 -25.71 4.44
C ARG A 144 -17.44 -24.21 4.28
N GLU A 145 -18.60 -23.66 4.63
CA GLU A 145 -18.82 -22.21 4.58
C GLU A 145 -18.15 -21.49 5.76
N TRP A 146 -17.48 -20.38 5.44
CA TRP A 146 -16.85 -19.53 6.44
C TRP A 146 -17.86 -18.67 7.18
N ASN A 147 -17.66 -18.48 8.48
CA ASN A 147 -18.28 -17.42 9.25
C ASN A 147 -17.47 -16.11 9.02
N ASP A 148 -17.98 -15.24 8.22
CA ASP A 148 -17.28 -14.05 7.71
C ASP A 148 -17.03 -12.96 8.77
N ARG A 149 -17.55 -13.08 9.98
CA ARG A 149 -17.52 -11.99 10.98
C ARG A 149 -16.12 -11.44 11.22
N TRP A 150 -15.17 -12.32 11.55
CA TRP A 150 -13.81 -11.93 11.93
C TRP A 150 -12.95 -11.57 10.73
N VAL A 151 -13.03 -12.29 9.63
CA VAL A 151 -12.29 -11.93 8.41
C VAL A 151 -12.80 -10.62 7.82
N LYS A 152 -14.10 -10.35 7.87
CA LYS A 152 -14.70 -9.07 7.47
C LYS A 152 -14.16 -7.92 8.31
N PHE A 153 -14.20 -8.05 9.63
CA PHE A 153 -13.68 -7.03 10.53
C PHE A 153 -12.16 -6.84 10.29
N GLY A 154 -11.39 -7.92 10.24
CA GLY A 154 -9.95 -7.87 9.99
C GLY A 154 -9.60 -7.13 8.71
N PHE A 155 -10.24 -7.50 7.60
CA PHE A 155 -10.04 -6.85 6.31
C PHE A 155 -10.28 -5.34 6.36
N TRP A 156 -11.44 -4.92 6.87
CA TRP A 156 -11.79 -3.50 6.91
C TRP A 156 -10.95 -2.72 7.92
N ALA A 157 -10.70 -3.28 9.10
CA ALA A 157 -9.91 -2.62 10.14
C ALA A 157 -8.45 -2.42 9.71
N ILE A 158 -7.85 -3.38 8.99
CA ILE A 158 -6.51 -3.24 8.43
C ILE A 158 -6.47 -2.12 7.39
N ASN A 159 -7.39 -2.12 6.42
CA ASN A 159 -7.40 -1.12 5.34
C ASN A 159 -7.73 0.29 5.85
N ILE A 160 -8.75 0.42 6.71
CA ILE A 160 -9.13 1.72 7.30
C ILE A 160 -8.04 2.20 8.27
N GLY A 161 -7.45 1.29 9.05
CA GLY A 161 -6.34 1.61 9.95
C GLY A 161 -5.12 2.14 9.20
N LEU A 162 -4.75 1.49 8.09
CA LEU A 162 -3.68 1.95 7.22
C LEU A 162 -4.00 3.34 6.61
N ALA A 163 -5.21 3.52 6.09
CA ALA A 163 -5.65 4.80 5.55
C ALA A 163 -5.65 5.90 6.62
N ALA A 164 -6.18 5.62 7.81
CA ALA A 164 -6.21 6.58 8.92
C ALA A 164 -4.79 6.96 9.38
N MET A 165 -3.90 5.98 9.58
CA MET A 165 -2.50 6.24 9.92
C MET A 165 -1.85 7.21 8.92
N VAL A 166 -2.06 6.97 7.63
CA VAL A 166 -1.49 7.80 6.56
C VAL A 166 -2.12 9.18 6.55
N LEU A 167 -3.44 9.27 6.46
CA LEU A 167 -4.14 10.53 6.19
C LEU A 167 -4.19 11.48 7.37
N ILE A 168 -4.29 10.97 8.61
CA ILE A 168 -4.43 11.83 9.79
C ILE A 168 -3.12 12.05 10.55
N SER A 169 -2.06 11.33 10.22
CA SER A 169 -0.77 11.43 10.89
C SER A 169 0.39 11.63 9.94
N VAL A 170 0.78 10.58 9.21
CA VAL A 170 2.07 10.57 8.48
C VAL A 170 2.09 11.59 7.35
N LEU A 171 1.00 11.72 6.60
CA LEU A 171 0.89 12.69 5.51
C LEU A 171 0.90 14.14 5.99
N PRO A 172 0.09 14.57 7.00
CA PRO A 172 0.15 15.93 7.54
C PRO A 172 1.54 16.31 8.05
N VAL A 173 2.21 15.40 8.77
CA VAL A 173 3.59 15.63 9.23
C VAL A 173 4.54 15.77 8.04
N GLY A 174 4.42 14.90 7.04
CA GLY A 174 5.25 14.93 5.84
C GLY A 174 5.09 16.21 5.03
N LEU A 175 3.86 16.69 4.88
CA LEU A 175 3.59 17.96 4.18
C LEU A 175 4.15 19.15 4.94
N ALA A 176 3.96 19.22 6.26
CA ALA A 176 4.56 20.26 7.10
C ALA A 176 6.10 20.27 7.02
N GLN A 177 6.72 19.07 7.05
CA GLN A 177 8.16 18.93 6.85
C GLN A 177 8.60 19.37 5.46
N THR A 178 7.80 19.12 4.42
CA THR A 178 8.12 19.55 3.04
C THR A 178 8.17 21.06 2.95
N VAL A 179 7.20 21.77 3.52
CA VAL A 179 7.21 23.23 3.59
C VAL A 179 8.46 23.72 4.32
N ALA A 180 8.73 23.20 5.51
CA ALA A 180 9.92 23.54 6.29
C ALA A 180 11.23 23.22 5.55
N SER A 181 11.26 22.16 4.75
CA SER A 181 12.43 21.80 3.93
C SER A 181 12.68 22.81 2.81
N VAL A 182 11.63 23.31 2.19
CA VAL A 182 11.75 24.35 1.13
C VAL A 182 12.18 25.68 1.71
N GLU A 183 11.65 26.09 2.86
CA GLU A 183 11.89 27.40 3.46
C GLU A 183 13.19 27.47 4.26
N HIS A 184 13.53 26.41 4.98
CA HIS A 184 14.64 26.41 5.96
C HIS A 184 15.67 25.32 5.73
N GLY A 185 15.46 24.47 4.73
CA GLY A 185 16.34 23.36 4.37
C GLY A 185 15.95 22.02 5.03
N LEU A 186 16.41 20.95 4.37
CA LEU A 186 16.06 19.57 4.72
C LEU A 186 16.43 19.19 6.17
N TRP A 187 17.56 19.68 6.68
CA TRP A 187 18.03 19.35 8.02
C TRP A 187 17.19 20.00 9.12
N TYR A 188 16.71 21.23 8.89
CA TYR A 188 15.77 21.88 9.80
C TYR A 188 14.46 21.09 9.88
N ALA A 189 13.88 20.70 8.74
CA ALA A 189 12.66 19.91 8.69
C ALA A 189 12.73 18.57 9.44
N ARG A 190 13.94 18.07 9.70
CA ARG A 190 14.21 16.83 10.45
C ARG A 190 14.70 17.08 11.88
N SER A 191 15.00 18.33 12.23
CA SER A 191 15.53 18.70 13.54
C SER A 191 14.55 18.43 14.68
N ALA A 192 15.06 18.26 15.89
CA ALA A 192 14.23 18.17 17.09
C ALA A 192 13.41 19.45 17.30
N GLU A 193 13.99 20.60 16.97
CA GLU A 193 13.32 21.91 17.06
C GLU A 193 12.03 21.94 16.24
N PHE A 194 12.04 21.46 15.00
CA PHE A 194 10.84 21.37 14.17
C PHE A 194 9.90 20.25 14.62
N MET A 195 10.44 19.06 14.84
CA MET A 195 9.66 17.84 15.10
C MET A 195 9.00 17.79 16.50
N GLN A 196 9.40 18.68 17.42
CA GLN A 196 8.79 18.81 18.77
C GLN A 196 7.79 19.95 18.86
N GLN A 197 7.50 20.67 17.77
CA GLN A 197 6.43 21.67 17.76
C GLN A 197 5.08 21.02 18.10
N SER A 198 4.24 21.73 18.84
CA SER A 198 2.99 21.17 19.40
C SER A 198 2.04 20.61 18.34
N HIS A 199 1.90 21.28 17.21
CA HIS A 199 1.05 20.80 16.11
C HIS A 199 1.62 19.53 15.45
N ILE A 200 2.95 19.43 15.30
CA ILE A 200 3.60 18.23 14.77
C ILE A 200 3.42 17.06 15.73
N LEU A 201 3.62 17.30 17.04
CA LEU A 201 3.38 16.28 18.07
C LEU A 201 1.93 15.81 18.08
N THR A 202 0.96 16.70 17.89
CA THR A 202 -0.45 16.33 17.79
C THR A 202 -0.69 15.34 16.65
N PHE A 203 -0.21 15.64 15.44
CA PHE A 203 -0.33 14.71 14.31
C PHE A 203 0.40 13.39 14.54
N LYS A 204 1.57 13.41 15.19
CA LYS A 204 2.29 12.18 15.56
C LYS A 204 1.49 11.30 16.52
N TRP A 205 0.82 11.89 17.51
CA TRP A 205 -0.02 11.15 18.45
C TRP A 205 -1.32 10.63 17.82
N LEU A 206 -1.89 11.33 16.84
CA LEU A 206 -3.07 10.86 16.11
C LEU A 206 -2.82 9.55 15.37
N ARG A 207 -1.56 9.19 15.12
CA ARG A 207 -1.18 7.90 14.56
C ARG A 207 -1.73 6.71 15.35
N VAL A 208 -1.80 6.85 16.68
CA VAL A 208 -2.30 5.80 17.58
C VAL A 208 -3.69 5.29 17.16
N VAL A 209 -4.56 6.15 16.61
CA VAL A 209 -5.90 5.75 16.14
C VAL A 209 -5.80 4.74 14.99
N GLY A 210 -5.02 5.08 13.96
CA GLY A 210 -4.81 4.20 12.80
C GLY A 210 -4.09 2.91 13.16
N ASP A 211 -2.99 3.02 13.94
CA ASP A 211 -2.17 1.88 14.35
C ASP A 211 -2.97 0.90 15.24
N THR A 212 -3.78 1.41 16.16
CA THR A 212 -4.62 0.56 17.03
C THR A 212 -5.70 -0.18 16.22
N LEU A 213 -6.36 0.51 15.30
CA LEU A 213 -7.36 -0.12 14.43
C LEU A 213 -6.72 -1.19 13.52
N PHE A 214 -5.55 -0.88 12.97
CA PHE A 214 -4.77 -1.81 12.16
C PHE A 214 -4.38 -3.06 12.96
N ALA A 215 -3.86 -2.88 14.18
CA ALA A 215 -3.49 -3.96 15.08
C ALA A 215 -4.71 -4.84 15.45
N ALA A 216 -5.84 -4.21 15.80
CA ALA A 216 -7.09 -4.93 16.09
C ALA A 216 -7.56 -5.75 14.89
N GLY A 217 -7.44 -5.21 13.67
CA GLY A 217 -7.73 -5.92 12.42
C GLY A 217 -6.84 -7.13 12.20
N THR A 218 -5.54 -6.99 12.47
CA THR A 218 -4.57 -8.07 12.37
C THR A 218 -4.87 -9.19 13.37
N VAL A 219 -5.16 -8.84 14.62
CA VAL A 219 -5.55 -9.82 15.66
C VAL A 219 -6.83 -10.56 15.26
N ALA A 220 -7.82 -9.86 14.71
CA ALA A 220 -9.07 -10.47 14.25
C ALA A 220 -8.83 -11.45 13.09
N LEU A 221 -7.93 -11.12 12.16
CA LEU A 221 -7.57 -12.00 11.05
C LEU A 221 -6.85 -13.26 11.56
N VAL A 222 -5.88 -13.11 12.48
CA VAL A 222 -5.20 -14.24 13.12
C VAL A 222 -6.21 -15.11 13.86
N TRP A 223 -7.14 -14.52 14.61
CA TRP A 223 -8.21 -15.23 15.31
C TRP A 223 -9.11 -16.00 14.34
N PHE A 224 -9.46 -15.41 13.20
CA PHE A 224 -10.21 -16.09 12.15
C PHE A 224 -9.46 -17.32 11.62
N ILE A 225 -8.17 -17.17 11.28
CA ILE A 225 -7.34 -18.25 10.73
C ILE A 225 -7.19 -19.38 11.75
N PHE A 226 -6.90 -19.04 13.00
CA PHE A 226 -6.84 -20.02 14.09
C PHE A 226 -8.18 -20.73 14.28
N GLY A 227 -9.28 -20.01 14.14
CA GLY A 227 -10.64 -20.55 14.19
C GLY A 227 -10.97 -21.51 13.05
N LEU A 228 -10.34 -21.38 11.88
CA LEU A 228 -10.46 -22.39 10.81
C LEU A 228 -9.86 -23.73 11.24
N SER A 229 -8.70 -23.72 11.89
CA SER A 229 -8.07 -24.95 12.39
C SER A 229 -8.84 -25.62 13.53
N ARG A 230 -9.55 -24.82 14.35
CA ARG A 230 -10.32 -25.29 15.51
C ARG A 230 -11.81 -25.48 15.25
N GLY A 231 -12.31 -25.04 14.10
CA GLY A 231 -13.70 -25.27 13.64
C GLY A 231 -14.70 -24.12 13.91
N TRP A 232 -14.42 -23.12 14.76
CA TRP A 232 -15.39 -22.08 15.09
C TRP A 232 -15.52 -20.94 14.05
N SER A 233 -14.59 -20.88 13.09
CA SER A 233 -14.69 -19.92 11.97
C SER A 233 -15.51 -20.44 10.79
N TYR A 234 -16.24 -21.54 10.97
CA TYR A 234 -17.19 -22.04 10.00
C TYR A 234 -18.61 -21.74 10.45
N LYS A 235 -19.55 -21.66 9.49
CA LYS A 235 -20.98 -21.66 9.80
C LYS A 235 -21.37 -23.01 10.41
N LYS A 236 -22.26 -22.99 11.40
CA LYS A 236 -22.85 -24.22 11.94
C LYS A 236 -23.65 -24.89 10.82
N ALA A 237 -23.53 -26.20 10.69
CA ALA A 237 -24.45 -26.96 9.85
C ALA A 237 -25.88 -26.74 10.39
N SER A 238 -26.77 -26.27 9.49
CA SER A 238 -28.20 -26.09 9.76
C SER A 238 -28.89 -27.44 9.82
#